data_2946de682ce58dac37b919ce1d7b41e3
#
_entry.id   2946de682ce58dac37b919ce1d7b41e3
#
_cell.length_a   1.000
_cell.length_b   1.000
_cell.length_c   1.000
_cell.angle_alpha   90.00
_cell.angle_beta   90.00
_cell.angle_gamma   90.00
#
_symmetry.space_group_name_H-M   'P 1'
#
loop_
_entity.id
_entity.type
_entity.pdbx_description
1 polymer ?
#
loop_
_entity_poly.entity_id
_entity_poly.type
_entity_poly.pdbx_seq_one_letter_code
_entity_poly.pdbx_strand_id
1 'polypeptide(L)'
;MVLNPEWRRRIDHWRNYLPKIFYRAVGDVALEHFVTSESMRPAEAQTRSFQAIAPGTTWGEEWQLGWFRGKVVVPPALAGQRIVLKLETGGAESIIWVDGVARGARDHSGRELLLTAEARGGEEFSILAETFAGN
;
A
#
# COMPACT_ATOMS: atom_id res chain seq x y z
N MET A 1 -3.36 -6.05 34.36
CA MET A 1 -3.71 -4.69 34.83
C MET A 1 -4.87 -4.15 33.99
N VAL A 2 -5.93 -3.72 34.62
CA VAL A 2 -7.08 -3.15 33.94
C VAL A 2 -6.90 -1.63 33.92
N LEU A 3 -6.77 -1.05 32.73
CA LEU A 3 -6.72 0.39 32.56
C LEU A 3 -8.13 0.98 32.79
N ASN A 4 -8.21 2.07 33.51
CA ASN A 4 -9.49 2.75 33.67
C ASN A 4 -9.94 3.40 32.34
N PRO A 5 -11.23 3.74 32.18
CA PRO A 5 -11.76 4.28 30.93
C PRO A 5 -11.09 5.58 30.45
N GLU A 6 -10.56 6.37 31.37
CA GLU A 6 -9.88 7.62 31.04
C GLU A 6 -8.55 7.37 30.33
N TRP A 7 -7.75 6.41 30.83
CA TRP A 7 -6.50 6.03 30.20
C TRP A 7 -6.72 5.41 28.82
N ARG A 8 -7.75 4.58 28.67
CA ARG A 8 -8.13 4.02 27.38
C ARG A 8 -8.44 5.09 26.36
N ARG A 9 -9.24 6.11 26.75
CA ARG A 9 -9.56 7.23 25.86
C ARG A 9 -8.33 8.02 25.46
N ARG A 10 -7.38 8.23 26.36
CA ARG A 10 -6.12 8.91 26.05
C ARG A 10 -5.28 8.11 25.06
N ILE A 11 -5.14 6.78 25.26
CA ILE A 11 -4.41 5.90 24.34
C ILE A 11 -5.05 5.91 22.96
N ASP A 12 -6.37 5.79 22.89
CA ASP A 12 -7.10 5.79 21.63
C ASP A 12 -6.98 7.14 20.91
N HIS A 13 -7.03 8.24 21.64
CA HIS A 13 -6.81 9.58 21.10
C HIS A 13 -5.43 9.69 20.47
N TRP A 14 -4.38 9.23 21.12
CA TRP A 14 -3.02 9.25 20.60
C TRP A 14 -2.86 8.35 19.38
N ARG A 15 -3.44 7.16 19.37
CA ARG A 15 -3.44 6.26 18.23
C ARG A 15 -4.06 6.88 16.98
N ASN A 16 -5.15 7.62 17.16
CA ASN A 16 -5.85 8.26 16.04
C ASN A 16 -5.17 9.54 15.58
N TYR A 17 -4.47 10.21 16.47
CA TYR A 17 -3.84 11.52 16.21
C TYR A 17 -2.44 11.40 15.60
N LEU A 18 -1.62 10.46 16.06
CA LEU A 18 -0.22 10.30 15.61
C LEU A 18 -0.06 10.10 14.09
N PRO A 19 -0.86 9.26 13.41
CA PRO A 19 -0.74 9.12 11.95
C PRO A 19 -0.98 10.44 11.20
N LYS A 20 -1.86 11.29 11.69
CA LYS A 20 -2.16 12.59 11.08
C LYS A 20 -1.04 13.60 11.28
N ILE A 21 -0.27 13.49 12.36
CA ILE A 21 0.85 14.37 12.66
C ILE A 21 2.09 13.97 11.88
N PHE A 22 2.40 12.67 11.81
CA PHE A 22 3.67 12.19 11.27
C PHE A 22 3.67 11.98 9.77
N TYR A 23 2.50 11.80 9.14
CA TYR A 23 2.42 11.54 7.71
C TYR A 23 1.54 12.56 7.00
N ARG A 24 2.13 13.22 6.01
CA ARG A 24 1.43 14.15 5.13
C ARG A 24 1.43 13.57 3.72
N ALA A 25 0.29 13.62 3.05
CA ALA A 25 0.21 13.23 1.66
C ALA A 25 1.02 14.21 0.81
N VAL A 26 1.94 13.66 0.01
CA VAL A 26 2.84 14.44 -0.85
C VAL A 26 2.67 14.14 -2.33
N GLY A 27 1.84 13.18 -2.68
CA GLY A 27 1.54 12.82 -4.05
C GLY A 27 0.78 11.51 -4.13
N ASP A 28 0.30 11.20 -5.32
CA ASP A 28 -0.40 9.97 -5.63
C ASP A 28 0.42 9.09 -6.56
N VAL A 29 0.18 7.78 -6.49
CA VAL A 29 0.83 6.80 -7.37
C VAL A 29 -0.19 6.32 -8.39
N ALA A 30 0.09 6.50 -9.66
CA ALA A 30 -0.72 5.94 -10.72
C ALA A 30 -0.55 4.42 -10.75
N LEU A 31 -1.66 3.70 -10.65
CA LEU A 31 -1.67 2.25 -10.70
C LEU A 31 -2.22 1.73 -12.02
N GLU A 32 -1.74 0.58 -12.41
CA GLU A 32 -2.34 -0.26 -13.42
C GLU A 32 -2.57 -1.65 -12.85
N HIS A 33 -3.50 -2.40 -13.42
CA HIS A 33 -3.92 -3.67 -12.84
C HIS A 33 -4.38 -4.68 -13.89
N PHE A 34 -4.50 -5.93 -13.47
CA PHE A 34 -5.33 -6.95 -14.12
C PHE A 34 -5.95 -7.84 -13.05
N VAL A 35 -7.03 -8.52 -13.42
CA VAL A 35 -7.78 -9.40 -12.52
C VAL A 35 -7.69 -10.83 -13.06
N THR A 36 -7.51 -11.78 -12.16
CA THR A 36 -7.41 -13.19 -12.53
C THR A 36 -7.99 -14.10 -11.45
N SER A 37 -8.44 -15.26 -11.83
CA SER A 37 -8.79 -16.34 -10.90
C SER A 37 -7.63 -17.34 -10.72
N GLU A 38 -6.54 -17.13 -11.44
CA GLU A 38 -5.36 -17.99 -11.40
C GLU A 38 -4.39 -17.56 -10.32
N SER A 39 -3.82 -18.53 -9.63
CA SER A 39 -2.69 -18.30 -8.74
C SER A 39 -1.41 -18.26 -9.56
N MET A 40 -0.57 -17.24 -9.31
CA MET A 40 0.69 -17.10 -10.04
C MET A 40 1.76 -16.42 -9.18
N ARG A 41 3.01 -16.57 -9.60
CA ARG A 41 4.14 -15.90 -8.95
C ARG A 41 4.27 -14.46 -9.44
N PRO A 42 4.92 -13.57 -8.66
CA PRO A 42 5.14 -12.18 -9.07
C PRO A 42 5.80 -12.02 -10.43
N ALA A 43 6.83 -12.84 -10.74
CA ALA A 43 7.51 -12.78 -12.02
C ALA A 43 6.57 -13.09 -13.19
N GLU A 44 5.68 -14.05 -13.03
CA GLU A 44 4.66 -14.38 -14.03
C GLU A 44 3.63 -13.26 -14.17
N ALA A 45 3.18 -12.70 -13.07
CA ALA A 45 2.23 -11.58 -13.07
C ALA A 45 2.78 -10.39 -13.84
N GLN A 46 4.06 -10.09 -13.70
CA GLN A 46 4.72 -8.99 -14.43
C GLN A 46 4.69 -9.14 -15.94
N THR A 47 4.52 -10.34 -16.47
CA THR A 47 4.45 -10.59 -17.92
C THR A 47 3.06 -10.39 -18.51
N ARG A 48 2.05 -10.20 -17.68
CA ARG A 48 0.66 -10.02 -18.13
C ARG A 48 0.40 -8.59 -18.59
N SER A 49 -0.72 -8.40 -19.28
CA SER A 49 -1.17 -7.09 -19.74
C SER A 49 -1.89 -6.35 -18.63
N PHE A 50 -1.31 -5.25 -18.19
CA PHE A 50 -1.93 -4.36 -17.21
C PHE A 50 -2.64 -3.22 -17.90
N GLN A 51 -3.70 -2.70 -17.28
CA GLN A 51 -4.45 -1.54 -17.73
C GLN A 51 -4.54 -0.51 -16.62
N ALA A 52 -4.53 0.77 -16.98
CA ALA A 52 -4.68 1.84 -16.01
C ALA A 52 -5.98 1.69 -15.22
N ILE A 53 -5.94 1.97 -13.94
CA ILE A 53 -7.10 1.94 -13.06
C ILE A 53 -7.18 3.26 -12.29
N ALA A 54 -8.37 3.90 -12.32
CA ALA A 54 -8.61 5.11 -11.56
C ALA A 54 -8.90 4.81 -10.10
N PRO A 55 -8.52 5.71 -9.16
CA PRO A 55 -8.89 5.57 -7.76
C PRO A 55 -10.40 5.40 -7.58
N GLY A 56 -10.79 4.52 -6.67
CA GLY A 56 -12.20 4.26 -6.38
C GLY A 56 -12.92 3.34 -7.37
N THR A 57 -12.22 2.82 -8.38
CA THR A 57 -12.79 1.87 -9.33
C THR A 57 -13.07 0.53 -8.63
N THR A 58 -14.27 0.02 -8.81
CA THR A 58 -14.62 -1.33 -8.38
C THR A 58 -14.02 -2.34 -9.34
N TRP A 59 -13.40 -3.39 -8.80
CA TRP A 59 -12.76 -4.43 -9.61
C TRP A 59 -12.96 -5.80 -8.97
N GLY A 60 -12.90 -6.81 -9.82
CA GLY A 60 -12.92 -8.20 -9.38
C GLY A 60 -14.27 -8.68 -8.87
N GLU A 61 -14.39 -9.97 -8.82
CA GLU A 61 -15.51 -10.71 -8.26
C GLU A 61 -15.00 -11.57 -7.10
N GLU A 62 -15.92 -12.20 -6.38
CA GLU A 62 -15.58 -13.12 -5.28
C GLU A 62 -14.49 -14.11 -5.71
N TRP A 63 -13.51 -14.34 -4.82
CA TRP A 63 -12.41 -15.29 -5.00
C TRP A 63 -11.39 -14.90 -6.08
N GLN A 64 -11.53 -13.76 -6.72
CA GLN A 64 -10.54 -13.29 -7.68
C GLN A 64 -9.37 -12.58 -7.02
N LEU A 65 -8.26 -12.53 -7.74
CA LEU A 65 -7.05 -11.82 -7.38
C LEU A 65 -6.87 -10.63 -8.31
N GLY A 66 -6.51 -9.49 -7.75
CA GLY A 66 -6.09 -8.33 -8.51
C GLY A 66 -4.59 -8.11 -8.35
N TRP A 67 -3.91 -7.95 -9.47
CA TRP A 67 -2.51 -7.54 -9.47
C TRP A 67 -2.43 -6.08 -9.83
N PHE A 68 -1.77 -5.32 -8.96
CA PHE A 68 -1.59 -3.87 -9.10
C PHE A 68 -0.12 -3.56 -9.17
N ARG A 69 0.27 -2.65 -10.05
CA ARG A 69 1.65 -2.17 -10.09
C ARG A 69 1.71 -0.68 -10.35
N GLY A 70 2.79 -0.07 -9.88
CA GLY A 70 3.06 1.34 -10.09
C GLY A 70 4.48 1.67 -9.70
N LYS A 71 4.89 2.90 -9.98
CA LYS A 71 6.19 3.43 -9.57
C LYS A 71 6.01 4.61 -8.66
N VAL A 72 6.81 4.65 -7.61
CA VAL A 72 6.94 5.81 -6.74
C VAL A 72 8.26 6.49 -7.06
N VAL A 73 8.21 7.77 -7.42
CA VAL A 73 9.40 8.61 -7.59
C VAL A 73 9.42 9.62 -6.47
N VAL A 74 10.45 9.58 -5.65
CA VAL A 74 10.58 10.53 -4.53
C VAL A 74 11.07 11.88 -5.07
N PRO A 75 10.29 12.97 -4.91
CA PRO A 75 10.75 14.28 -5.33
C PRO A 75 12.06 14.68 -4.64
N PRO A 76 13.00 15.34 -5.34
CA PRO A 76 14.26 15.79 -4.74
C PRO A 76 14.08 16.67 -3.49
N ALA A 77 13.00 17.45 -3.44
CA ALA A 77 12.68 18.29 -2.29
C ALA A 77 12.39 17.52 -1.00
N LEU A 78 12.13 16.21 -1.09
CA LEU A 78 11.86 15.34 0.06
C LEU A 78 13.10 14.61 0.57
N ALA A 79 14.30 14.98 0.11
CA ALA A 79 15.54 14.42 0.63
C ALA A 79 15.60 14.55 2.16
N GLY A 80 16.03 13.49 2.83
CA GLY A 80 16.08 13.40 4.29
C GLY A 80 14.78 13.00 4.97
N GLN A 81 13.67 12.93 4.23
CA GLN A 81 12.35 12.62 4.79
C GLN A 81 12.09 11.11 4.82
N ARG A 82 11.24 10.72 5.74
CA ARG A 82 10.69 9.37 5.83
C ARG A 82 9.53 9.24 4.85
N ILE A 83 9.60 8.28 3.95
CA ILE A 83 8.58 8.08 2.90
C ILE A 83 7.81 6.79 3.17
N VAL A 84 6.50 6.92 3.22
CA VAL A 84 5.55 5.84 3.46
C VAL A 84 4.59 5.76 2.28
N LEU A 85 4.33 4.54 1.83
CA LEU A 85 3.30 4.25 0.83
C LEU A 85 2.03 3.82 1.55
N LYS A 86 0.92 4.47 1.23
CA LYS A 86 -0.41 4.03 1.64
C LYS A 86 -1.08 3.40 0.44
N LEU A 87 -1.27 2.07 0.48
CA LEU A 87 -1.86 1.33 -0.63
C LEU A 87 -3.31 0.96 -0.29
N GLU A 88 -4.24 1.45 -1.12
CA GLU A 88 -5.66 1.17 -1.02
C GLU A 88 -6.15 0.60 -2.35
N THR A 89 -6.19 -0.72 -2.44
CA THR A 89 -6.62 -1.42 -3.66
C THR A 89 -8.12 -1.69 -3.70
N GLY A 90 -8.81 -1.53 -2.57
CA GLY A 90 -10.23 -1.87 -2.44
C GLY A 90 -10.51 -3.33 -2.14
N GLY A 91 -9.49 -4.19 -2.11
CA GLY A 91 -9.63 -5.59 -1.75
C GLY A 91 -9.47 -5.86 -0.26
N ALA A 92 -9.55 -7.12 0.13
CA ALA A 92 -9.51 -7.53 1.53
C ALA A 92 -8.10 -7.56 2.09
N GLU A 93 -7.17 -8.17 1.38
CA GLU A 93 -5.80 -8.37 1.83
C GLU A 93 -4.85 -8.27 0.63
N SER A 94 -3.69 -7.67 0.85
CA SER A 94 -2.67 -7.52 -0.18
C SER A 94 -1.31 -8.01 0.28
N ILE A 95 -0.59 -8.68 -0.61
CA ILE A 95 0.83 -8.95 -0.45
C ILE A 95 1.57 -7.95 -1.34
N ILE A 96 2.60 -7.30 -0.80
CA ILE A 96 3.28 -6.21 -1.47
C ILE A 96 4.75 -6.53 -1.67
N TRP A 97 5.23 -6.29 -2.89
CA TRP A 97 6.66 -6.34 -3.25
C TRP A 97 7.13 -4.94 -3.62
N VAL A 98 8.28 -4.57 -3.11
CA VAL A 98 8.97 -3.33 -3.45
C VAL A 98 10.30 -3.70 -4.10
N ASP A 99 10.53 -3.27 -5.31
CA ASP A 99 11.71 -3.61 -6.11
C ASP A 99 11.98 -5.13 -6.15
N GLY A 100 10.90 -5.91 -6.25
CA GLY A 100 10.97 -7.37 -6.31
C GLY A 100 11.14 -8.07 -4.96
N VAL A 101 11.21 -7.33 -3.85
CA VAL A 101 11.37 -7.89 -2.50
C VAL A 101 10.04 -7.85 -1.75
N ALA A 102 9.64 -9.00 -1.23
CA ALA A 102 8.40 -9.11 -0.44
C ALA A 102 8.50 -8.27 0.84
N ARG A 103 7.51 -7.42 1.07
CA ARG A 103 7.41 -6.53 2.21
C ARG A 103 6.28 -6.90 3.16
N GLY A 104 5.70 -8.09 2.99
CA GLY A 104 4.64 -8.63 3.83
C GLY A 104 3.24 -8.34 3.33
N ALA A 105 2.26 -8.73 4.14
CA ALA A 105 0.84 -8.58 3.85
C ALA A 105 0.27 -7.33 4.52
N ARG A 106 -0.76 -6.77 3.91
CA ARG A 106 -1.51 -5.63 4.44
C ARG A 106 -3.01 -5.88 4.28
N ASP A 107 -3.76 -5.52 5.30
CA ASP A 107 -5.22 -5.51 5.30
C ASP A 107 -5.72 -4.07 5.53
N HIS A 108 -7.01 -3.91 5.84
CA HIS A 108 -7.58 -2.58 6.09
C HIS A 108 -6.97 -1.85 7.28
N SER A 109 -6.38 -2.57 8.24
CA SER A 109 -5.83 -1.97 9.45
C SER A 109 -4.36 -1.59 9.31
N GLY A 110 -3.65 -2.16 8.32
CA GLY A 110 -2.22 -1.93 8.11
C GLY A 110 -1.91 -1.54 6.67
N ARG A 111 -2.42 -0.39 6.21
CA ARG A 111 -2.27 0.07 4.82
C ARG A 111 -0.94 0.76 4.52
N GLU A 112 -0.21 1.15 5.55
CA GLU A 112 1.01 1.93 5.40
C GLU A 112 2.23 1.02 5.32
N LEU A 113 3.10 1.32 4.37
CA LEU A 113 4.36 0.60 4.14
C LEU A 113 5.51 1.60 4.09
N LEU A 114 6.50 1.40 4.95
CA LEU A 114 7.72 2.21 4.90
C LEU A 114 8.53 1.88 3.65
N LEU A 115 8.73 2.86 2.78
CA LEU A 115 9.59 2.74 1.61
C LEU A 115 11.05 3.05 1.95
N THR A 116 11.27 4.15 2.66
CA THR A 116 12.60 4.53 3.14
C THR A 116 12.49 5.36 4.42
N ALA A 117 13.39 5.13 5.35
CA ALA A 117 13.47 5.92 6.59
C ALA A 117 14.08 7.31 6.33
N GLU A 118 14.91 7.44 5.30
CA GLU A 118 15.60 8.68 4.95
C GLU A 118 15.81 8.72 3.43
N ALA A 119 14.98 9.49 2.74
CA ALA A 119 15.04 9.59 1.29
C ALA A 119 16.29 10.34 0.84
N ARG A 120 16.84 9.94 -0.30
CA ARG A 120 17.93 10.65 -0.95
C ARG A 120 17.41 11.78 -1.85
N GLY A 121 16.20 11.64 -2.36
CA GLY A 121 15.60 12.49 -3.38
C GLY A 121 15.88 11.96 -4.79
N GLY A 122 14.82 11.75 -5.55
CA GLY A 122 14.91 11.24 -6.91
C GLY A 122 14.92 9.72 -7.04
N GLU A 123 14.97 8.97 -5.94
CA GLU A 123 14.91 7.51 -6.02
C GLU A 123 13.54 7.01 -6.49
N GLU A 124 13.56 5.87 -7.18
CA GLU A 124 12.35 5.19 -7.64
C GLU A 124 12.15 3.88 -6.90
N PHE A 125 10.88 3.56 -6.62
CA PHE A 125 10.47 2.28 -6.10
C PHE A 125 9.44 1.67 -7.04
N SER A 126 9.66 0.41 -7.44
CA SER A 126 8.68 -0.37 -8.20
C SER A 126 7.79 -1.13 -7.23
N ILE A 127 6.50 -0.89 -7.33
CA ILE A 127 5.49 -1.49 -6.44
C ILE A 127 4.71 -2.53 -7.22
N LEU A 128 4.57 -3.71 -6.63
CA LEU A 128 3.69 -4.77 -7.12
C LEU A 128 2.88 -5.29 -5.96
N ALA A 129 1.58 -5.44 -6.14
CA ALA A 129 0.69 -5.97 -5.11
C ALA A 129 -0.24 -7.02 -5.68
N GLU A 130 -0.37 -8.14 -4.97
CA GLU A 130 -1.41 -9.13 -5.20
C GLU A 130 -2.48 -8.91 -4.15
N THR A 131 -3.70 -8.64 -4.59
CA THR A 131 -4.81 -8.34 -3.70
C THR A 131 -5.94 -9.34 -3.88
N PHE A 132 -6.40 -9.91 -2.78
CA PHE A 132 -7.57 -10.76 -2.75
C PHE A 132 -8.84 -9.90 -2.74
N ALA A 133 -9.75 -10.15 -3.69
CA ALA A 133 -10.96 -9.36 -3.81
C ALA A 133 -11.93 -9.54 -2.64
N GLY A 134 -11.86 -10.70 -1.99
CA GLY A 134 -12.75 -11.07 -0.90
C GLY A 134 -13.79 -12.10 -1.30
N ASN A 135 -14.68 -12.40 -0.36
CA ASN A 135 -15.76 -13.37 -0.52
C ASN A 135 -17.11 -12.80 -0.07
#